data_ab318119295723f4598aaf942ff6ae01
#
_entry.id   ab318119295723f4598aaf942ff6ae01
#
_cell.length_a   1.000
_cell.length_b   1.000
_cell.length_c   1.000
_cell.angle_alpha   90.00
_cell.angle_beta   90.00
_cell.angle_gamma   90.00
#
_symmetry.space_group_name_H-M   'P 1'
#
loop_
_entity.id
_entity.type
_entity.pdbx_description
1 polymer ?
#
loop_
_entity_poly.entity_id
_entity_poly.type
_entity_poly.pdbx_seq_one_letter_code
_entity_poly.pdbx_strand_id
1 'polypeptide(L)'
;MTSITTAQSKWMQQGAQLSSGQRVINPSDDPMAASQGVMVAQAESQNQQYMTARSFANNAISMQLSVVSKAVGVVQNIHESLVATVNGVLSDEDRNSLAIQLTGFKEQLVNLGNTTDGNGRYIFAGYKTDVKPFDESTSGTVSYRGGSEEMTQKVDSNRSMIIGHTGEQVFLSSTSNPIKEPDGSPSESDIFKTIDMAIQSLKTPFTGADQKTRDDALELLNKANRGARNALNNISSVESVLGLQLREIEDLNSLGAERSLANKSRLSQLVDVEWNSAISNYYQQQAVLQASYKTFVDMKGMSLFEIFR
;
A
#
# COMPACT_ATOMS: atom_id res chain seq x y z
N MET A 1 -30.96 -57.23 8.08
CA MET A 1 -30.08 -56.62 7.03
C MET A 1 -29.80 -55.12 7.31
N THR A 2 -30.75 -54.37 7.81
CA THR A 2 -30.61 -52.92 8.12
C THR A 2 -29.46 -52.60 9.09
N SER A 3 -29.20 -53.44 10.12
CA SER A 3 -28.14 -53.22 11.12
C SER A 3 -26.72 -53.32 10.52
N ILE A 4 -26.49 -54.26 9.58
CA ILE A 4 -25.18 -54.43 8.95
C ILE A 4 -24.92 -53.28 8.00
N THR A 5 -25.89 -52.87 7.17
CA THR A 5 -25.74 -51.73 6.26
C THR A 5 -25.52 -50.44 7.02
N THR A 6 -26.18 -50.22 8.15
CA THR A 6 -25.93 -49.08 9.04
C THR A 6 -24.55 -49.08 9.66
N ALA A 7 -24.07 -50.26 10.16
CA ALA A 7 -22.71 -50.37 10.70
C ALA A 7 -21.64 -50.13 9.63
N GLN A 8 -21.85 -50.65 8.41
CA GLN A 8 -20.95 -50.45 7.28
C GLN A 8 -20.90 -48.97 6.87
N SER A 9 -22.06 -48.29 6.79
CA SER A 9 -22.14 -46.87 6.46
C SER A 9 -21.38 -46.01 7.50
N LYS A 10 -21.58 -46.29 8.82
CA LYS A 10 -20.87 -45.56 9.88
C LYS A 10 -19.35 -45.80 9.82
N TRP A 11 -18.92 -47.05 9.57
CA TRP A 11 -17.49 -47.35 9.42
C TRP A 11 -16.89 -46.64 8.23
N MET A 12 -17.54 -46.61 7.06
CA MET A 12 -17.10 -45.85 5.88
C MET A 12 -17.03 -44.38 6.14
N GLN A 13 -18.01 -43.81 6.86
CA GLN A 13 -18.02 -42.37 7.25
C GLN A 13 -16.83 -42.03 8.13
N GLN A 14 -16.53 -42.87 9.15
CA GLN A 14 -15.34 -42.68 10.00
C GLN A 14 -14.03 -42.78 9.19
N GLY A 15 -13.97 -43.72 8.24
CA GLY A 15 -12.83 -43.86 7.33
C GLY A 15 -12.65 -42.65 6.43
N ALA A 16 -13.73 -42.07 5.91
CA ALA A 16 -13.71 -40.84 5.11
C ALA A 16 -13.24 -39.63 5.96
N GLN A 17 -13.72 -39.51 7.20
CA GLN A 17 -13.29 -38.45 8.13
C GLN A 17 -11.80 -38.55 8.45
N LEU A 18 -11.29 -39.75 8.72
CA LEU A 18 -9.86 -39.97 8.94
C LEU A 18 -9.02 -39.69 7.68
N SER A 19 -9.52 -40.07 6.50
CA SER A 19 -8.80 -39.84 5.25
C SER A 19 -8.74 -38.35 4.85
N SER A 20 -9.81 -37.60 5.12
CA SER A 20 -9.88 -36.16 4.81
C SER A 20 -9.28 -35.26 5.89
N GLY A 21 -9.13 -35.77 7.13
CA GLY A 21 -8.79 -34.97 8.30
C GLY A 21 -9.93 -34.05 8.77
N GLN A 22 -11.14 -34.20 8.20
CA GLN A 22 -12.30 -33.36 8.51
C GLN A 22 -13.41 -34.18 9.19
N ARG A 23 -13.92 -33.67 10.30
CA ARG A 23 -15.09 -34.17 10.99
C ARG A 23 -16.38 -33.90 10.22
N VAL A 24 -16.46 -32.73 9.61
CA VAL A 24 -17.59 -32.26 8.81
C VAL A 24 -17.20 -32.26 7.34
N ILE A 25 -17.50 -33.35 6.65
CA ILE A 25 -17.23 -33.49 5.19
C ILE A 25 -18.41 -32.94 4.38
N ASN A 26 -19.62 -33.30 4.81
CA ASN A 26 -20.86 -32.83 4.16
C ASN A 26 -21.67 -31.95 5.13
N PRO A 27 -22.42 -30.97 4.61
CA PRO A 27 -23.30 -30.14 5.45
C PRO A 27 -24.33 -30.93 6.25
N SER A 28 -24.64 -32.16 5.82
CA SER A 28 -25.54 -33.08 6.55
C SER A 28 -24.93 -33.69 7.80
N ASP A 29 -23.58 -33.71 7.92
CA ASP A 29 -22.89 -34.30 9.09
C ASP A 29 -23.07 -33.42 10.33
N ASP A 30 -22.95 -32.11 10.17
CA ASP A 30 -23.19 -31.08 11.18
C ASP A 30 -23.54 -29.75 10.49
N PRO A 31 -24.85 -29.47 10.27
CA PRO A 31 -25.30 -28.28 9.53
C PRO A 31 -24.88 -26.97 10.19
N MET A 32 -24.80 -26.97 11.53
CA MET A 32 -24.43 -25.78 12.29
C MET A 32 -22.95 -25.46 12.15
N ALA A 33 -22.09 -26.47 12.33
CA ALA A 33 -20.65 -26.32 12.14
C ALA A 33 -20.31 -25.99 10.67
N ALA A 34 -20.96 -26.64 9.71
CA ALA A 34 -20.78 -26.35 8.28
C ALA A 34 -21.13 -24.90 7.94
N SER A 35 -22.28 -24.40 8.42
CA SER A 35 -22.68 -23.00 8.19
C SER A 35 -21.70 -22.01 8.82
N GLN A 36 -21.29 -22.24 10.07
CA GLN A 36 -20.30 -21.39 10.74
C GLN A 36 -18.93 -21.47 10.07
N GLY A 37 -18.51 -22.66 9.60
CA GLY A 37 -17.27 -22.88 8.86
C GLY A 37 -17.24 -22.04 7.58
N VAL A 38 -18.33 -22.00 6.82
CA VAL A 38 -18.43 -21.18 5.61
C VAL A 38 -18.29 -19.69 5.94
N MET A 39 -18.92 -19.19 7.00
CA MET A 39 -18.79 -17.77 7.40
C MET A 39 -17.35 -17.43 7.82
N VAL A 40 -16.67 -18.31 8.56
CA VAL A 40 -15.27 -18.11 8.96
C VAL A 40 -14.34 -18.18 7.75
N ALA A 41 -14.56 -19.12 6.82
CA ALA A 41 -13.80 -19.24 5.58
C ALA A 41 -13.96 -17.99 4.70
N GLN A 42 -15.17 -17.42 4.62
CA GLN A 42 -15.43 -16.18 3.90
C GLN A 42 -14.70 -14.99 4.56
N ALA A 43 -14.74 -14.88 5.89
CA ALA A 43 -14.01 -13.84 6.63
C ALA A 43 -12.50 -13.96 6.41
N GLU A 44 -11.95 -15.18 6.39
CA GLU A 44 -10.53 -15.41 6.08
C GLU A 44 -10.18 -15.03 4.65
N SER A 45 -11.01 -15.40 3.67
CA SER A 45 -10.80 -15.01 2.27
C SER A 45 -10.77 -13.48 2.11
N GLN A 46 -11.67 -12.77 2.78
CA GLN A 46 -11.70 -11.31 2.77
C GLN A 46 -10.46 -10.71 3.44
N ASN A 47 -10.01 -11.28 4.56
CA ASN A 47 -8.79 -10.85 5.24
C ASN A 47 -7.56 -11.03 4.33
N GLN A 48 -7.46 -12.14 3.59
CA GLN A 48 -6.38 -12.38 2.63
C GLN A 48 -6.40 -11.38 1.46
N GLN A 49 -7.58 -11.00 0.98
CA GLN A 49 -7.70 -9.94 -0.04
C GLN A 49 -7.18 -8.60 0.47
N TYR A 50 -7.48 -8.22 1.73
CA TYR A 50 -6.93 -7.01 2.32
C TYR A 50 -5.42 -7.11 2.57
N MET A 51 -4.89 -8.27 2.95
CA MET A 51 -3.44 -8.46 3.08
C MET A 51 -2.73 -8.25 1.74
N THR A 52 -3.28 -8.76 0.65
CA THR A 52 -2.78 -8.51 -0.70
C THR A 52 -2.86 -7.03 -1.08
N ALA A 53 -4.01 -6.39 -0.83
CA ALA A 53 -4.20 -4.96 -1.09
C ALA A 53 -3.20 -4.08 -0.31
N ARG A 54 -2.92 -4.41 0.96
CA ARG A 54 -1.90 -3.75 1.77
C ARG A 54 -0.49 -3.94 1.23
N SER A 55 -0.16 -5.12 0.70
CA SER A 55 1.13 -5.34 0.05
C SER A 55 1.32 -4.43 -1.16
N PHE A 56 0.31 -4.27 -2.02
CA PHE A 56 0.36 -3.32 -3.12
C PHE A 56 0.48 -1.87 -2.64
N ALA A 57 -0.31 -1.49 -1.63
CA ALA A 57 -0.25 -0.16 -1.04
C ALA A 57 1.13 0.15 -0.45
N ASN A 58 1.71 -0.80 0.29
CA ASN A 58 3.05 -0.68 0.88
C ASN A 58 4.12 -0.44 -0.19
N ASN A 59 4.08 -1.19 -1.28
CA ASN A 59 5.05 -1.04 -2.38
C ASN A 59 4.92 0.33 -3.06
N ALA A 60 3.69 0.76 -3.36
CA ALA A 60 3.45 2.06 -4.00
C ALA A 60 3.89 3.23 -3.11
N ILE A 61 3.50 3.23 -1.83
CA ILE A 61 3.84 4.29 -0.87
C ILE A 61 5.35 4.30 -0.60
N SER A 62 5.99 3.14 -0.42
CA SER A 62 7.45 3.05 -0.20
C SER A 62 8.23 3.61 -1.37
N MET A 63 7.78 3.36 -2.60
CA MET A 63 8.39 3.90 -3.80
C MET A 63 8.25 5.43 -3.85
N GLN A 64 7.05 5.96 -3.61
CA GLN A 64 6.85 7.40 -3.54
C GLN A 64 7.67 8.04 -2.42
N LEU A 65 7.70 7.45 -1.23
CA LEU A 65 8.49 7.93 -0.10
C LEU A 65 9.98 8.05 -0.46
N SER A 66 10.52 7.03 -1.13
CA SER A 66 11.92 7.05 -1.56
C SER A 66 12.23 8.20 -2.53
N VAL A 67 11.32 8.52 -3.44
CA VAL A 67 11.50 9.62 -4.40
C VAL A 67 11.28 10.98 -3.74
N VAL A 68 10.23 11.11 -2.90
CA VAL A 68 9.94 12.33 -2.16
C VAL A 68 11.08 12.68 -1.21
N SER A 69 11.67 11.72 -0.51
CA SER A 69 12.84 11.95 0.34
C SER A 69 14.05 12.49 -0.42
N LYS A 70 14.30 11.99 -1.63
CA LYS A 70 15.33 12.56 -2.51
C LYS A 70 14.99 13.99 -2.94
N ALA A 71 13.71 14.25 -3.25
CA ALA A 71 13.26 15.60 -3.61
C ALA A 71 13.41 16.58 -2.46
N VAL A 72 13.12 16.17 -1.21
CA VAL A 72 13.39 16.97 0.00
C VAL A 72 14.87 17.39 0.04
N GLY A 73 15.79 16.44 -0.15
CA GLY A 73 17.24 16.76 -0.17
C GLY A 73 17.62 17.76 -1.26
N VAL A 74 17.09 17.62 -2.47
CA VAL A 74 17.34 18.57 -3.55
C VAL A 74 16.79 19.95 -3.24
N VAL A 75 15.54 20.05 -2.75
CA VAL A 75 14.92 21.34 -2.40
C VAL A 75 15.61 21.99 -1.21
N GLN A 76 16.11 21.21 -0.26
CA GLN A 76 16.94 21.71 0.83
C GLN A 76 18.22 22.35 0.32
N ASN A 77 18.94 21.69 -0.61
CA ASN A 77 20.15 22.26 -1.23
C ASN A 77 19.84 23.56 -2.01
N ILE A 78 18.68 23.62 -2.69
CA ILE A 78 18.21 24.84 -3.37
C ILE A 78 18.00 25.96 -2.34
N HIS A 79 17.27 25.69 -1.27
CA HIS A 79 16.98 26.66 -0.22
C HIS A 79 18.27 27.17 0.45
N GLU A 80 19.21 26.29 0.78
CA GLU A 80 20.50 26.67 1.37
C GLU A 80 21.32 27.55 0.41
N SER A 81 21.34 27.22 -0.89
CA SER A 81 22.01 28.03 -1.92
C SER A 81 21.37 29.44 -2.02
N LEU A 82 20.06 29.53 -1.96
CA LEU A 82 19.32 30.82 -2.01
C LEU A 82 19.59 31.67 -0.76
N VAL A 83 19.59 31.06 0.42
CA VAL A 83 19.88 31.76 1.69
C VAL A 83 21.31 32.31 1.68
N ALA A 84 22.29 31.53 1.23
CA ALA A 84 23.68 31.97 1.11
C ALA A 84 23.82 33.15 0.12
N THR A 85 23.04 33.12 -0.97
CA THR A 85 23.06 34.17 -1.99
C THR A 85 22.46 35.49 -1.51
N VAL A 86 21.34 35.45 -0.78
CA VAL A 86 20.68 36.65 -0.24
C VAL A 86 21.56 37.39 0.77
N ASN A 87 22.37 36.66 1.54
CA ASN A 87 23.23 37.21 2.59
C ASN A 87 24.66 37.53 2.13
N GLY A 88 25.02 37.17 0.91
CA GLY A 88 26.39 37.32 0.37
C GLY A 88 26.54 38.48 -0.61
N VAL A 89 27.76 39.05 -0.66
CA VAL A 89 28.18 39.96 -1.75
C VAL A 89 28.83 39.08 -2.82
N LEU A 90 28.06 38.70 -3.83
CA LEU A 90 28.50 37.81 -4.91
C LEU A 90 28.90 38.59 -6.15
N SER A 91 29.97 38.19 -6.82
CA SER A 91 30.32 38.66 -8.15
C SER A 91 29.33 38.16 -9.21
N ASP A 92 29.27 38.79 -10.36
CA ASP A 92 28.41 38.32 -11.47
C ASP A 92 28.81 36.93 -11.95
N GLU A 93 30.07 36.53 -11.83
CA GLU A 93 30.55 35.20 -12.14
C GLU A 93 30.07 34.16 -11.14
N ASP A 94 30.11 34.45 -9.83
CA ASP A 94 29.54 33.58 -8.77
C ASP A 94 28.06 33.42 -8.93
N ARG A 95 27.31 34.49 -9.24
CA ARG A 95 25.87 34.47 -9.52
C ARG A 95 25.52 33.57 -10.71
N ASN A 96 26.29 33.67 -11.79
CA ASN A 96 26.08 32.81 -12.95
C ASN A 96 26.39 31.33 -12.63
N SER A 97 27.43 31.05 -11.84
CA SER A 97 27.76 29.71 -11.39
C SER A 97 26.63 29.09 -10.56
N LEU A 98 26.02 29.87 -9.66
CA LEU A 98 24.84 29.44 -8.88
C LEU A 98 23.61 29.24 -9.77
N ALA A 99 23.39 30.08 -10.79
CA ALA A 99 22.30 29.89 -11.75
C ALA A 99 22.42 28.58 -12.51
N ILE A 100 23.65 28.18 -12.90
CA ILE A 100 23.91 26.87 -13.52
C ILE A 100 23.62 25.72 -12.53
N GLN A 101 24.04 25.87 -11.28
CA GLN A 101 23.78 24.86 -10.25
C GLN A 101 22.26 24.68 -10.01
N LEU A 102 21.49 25.79 -9.90
CA LEU A 102 20.04 25.74 -9.75
C LEU A 102 19.35 25.11 -10.97
N THR A 103 19.86 25.34 -12.17
CA THR A 103 19.38 24.66 -13.38
C THR A 103 19.54 23.13 -13.25
N GLY A 104 20.70 22.66 -12.79
CA GLY A 104 20.94 21.24 -12.54
C GLY A 104 20.00 20.65 -11.45
N PHE A 105 19.71 21.38 -10.39
CA PHE A 105 18.73 20.96 -9.38
C PHE A 105 17.31 20.89 -9.94
N LYS A 106 16.92 21.85 -10.78
CA LYS A 106 15.63 21.83 -11.49
C LYS A 106 15.48 20.56 -12.34
N GLU A 107 16.48 20.25 -13.15
CA GLU A 107 16.50 19.01 -13.97
C GLU A 107 16.38 17.77 -13.10
N GLN A 108 17.07 17.71 -11.95
CA GLN A 108 16.96 16.61 -11.01
C GLN A 108 15.52 16.47 -10.46
N LEU A 109 14.85 17.57 -10.09
CA LEU A 109 13.47 17.54 -9.62
C LEU A 109 12.49 17.09 -10.71
N VAL A 110 12.69 17.55 -11.95
CA VAL A 110 11.89 17.09 -13.12
C VAL A 110 12.04 15.59 -13.31
N ASN A 111 13.29 15.08 -13.22
CA ASN A 111 13.55 13.65 -13.34
C ASN A 111 12.92 12.85 -12.19
N LEU A 112 12.99 13.35 -10.94
CA LEU A 112 12.32 12.73 -9.80
C LEU A 112 10.80 12.72 -9.96
N GLY A 113 10.22 13.83 -10.41
CA GLY A 113 8.79 13.93 -10.70
C GLY A 113 8.32 13.02 -11.84
N ASN A 114 9.22 12.64 -12.74
CA ASN A 114 8.97 11.73 -13.86
C ASN A 114 9.43 10.29 -13.58
N THR A 115 9.61 9.92 -12.31
CA THR A 115 9.98 8.53 -11.95
C THR A 115 8.85 7.58 -12.29
N THR A 116 9.21 6.42 -12.84
CA THR A 116 8.29 5.33 -13.17
C THR A 116 8.45 4.15 -12.21
N ASP A 117 7.39 3.35 -12.07
CA ASP A 117 7.45 2.04 -11.42
C ASP A 117 8.15 1.00 -12.31
N GLY A 118 8.33 -0.23 -11.80
CA GLY A 118 8.95 -1.33 -12.56
C GLY A 118 8.21 -1.72 -13.86
N ASN A 119 6.98 -1.22 -14.07
CA ASN A 119 6.17 -1.46 -15.26
C ASN A 119 6.16 -0.26 -16.21
N GLY A 120 6.95 0.76 -15.96
CA GLY A 120 7.01 1.97 -16.78
C GLY A 120 5.89 2.98 -16.54
N ARG A 121 5.08 2.82 -15.49
CA ARG A 121 4.00 3.76 -15.16
C ARG A 121 4.53 4.88 -14.25
N TYR A 122 4.16 6.11 -14.54
CA TYR A 122 4.58 7.28 -13.78
C TYR A 122 3.88 7.34 -12.41
N ILE A 123 4.66 7.43 -11.33
CA ILE A 123 4.16 7.35 -9.94
C ILE A 123 3.50 8.64 -9.45
N PHE A 124 3.73 9.78 -10.11
CA PHE A 124 3.15 11.10 -9.77
C PHE A 124 2.10 11.58 -10.77
N ALA A 125 1.69 10.72 -11.70
CA ALA A 125 0.72 11.08 -12.74
C ALA A 125 -0.76 10.88 -12.31
N GLY A 126 -1.02 10.51 -11.05
CA GLY A 126 -2.36 10.12 -10.60
C GLY A 126 -2.89 8.94 -11.43
N TYR A 127 -4.15 9.01 -11.88
CA TYR A 127 -4.73 7.94 -12.73
C TYR A 127 -4.24 7.94 -14.18
N LYS A 128 -3.51 8.98 -14.64
CA LYS A 128 -2.92 9.04 -16.00
C LYS A 128 -1.51 8.47 -16.04
N THR A 129 -1.33 7.26 -15.55
CA THR A 129 -0.02 6.64 -15.31
C THR A 129 0.86 6.43 -16.55
N ASP A 130 0.30 6.50 -17.74
CA ASP A 130 0.95 6.41 -19.05
C ASP A 130 1.43 7.77 -19.61
N VAL A 131 1.02 8.89 -18.99
CA VAL A 131 1.39 10.24 -19.40
C VAL A 131 2.53 10.75 -18.53
N LYS A 132 3.59 11.27 -19.18
CA LYS A 132 4.72 11.92 -18.48
C LYS A 132 4.20 13.12 -17.69
N PRO A 133 4.32 13.14 -16.34
CA PRO A 133 3.66 14.15 -15.52
C PRO A 133 4.29 15.55 -15.66
N PHE A 134 5.62 15.66 -15.79
CA PHE A 134 6.29 16.94 -15.92
C PHE A 134 6.99 17.06 -17.27
N ASP A 135 6.52 18.03 -18.06
CA ASP A 135 7.05 18.31 -19.38
C ASP A 135 7.67 19.70 -19.41
N GLU A 136 8.91 19.76 -19.87
CA GLU A 136 9.65 21.00 -19.99
C GLU A 136 9.55 21.54 -21.42
N SER A 137 9.08 22.75 -21.57
CA SER A 137 8.99 23.44 -22.86
C SER A 137 10.36 23.86 -23.36
N THR A 138 10.46 24.19 -24.64
CA THR A 138 11.68 24.76 -25.25
C THR A 138 12.15 26.06 -24.56
N SER A 139 11.25 26.76 -23.87
CA SER A 139 11.57 27.95 -23.08
C SER A 139 12.05 27.63 -21.65
N GLY A 140 12.17 26.36 -21.30
CA GLY A 140 12.57 25.88 -19.96
C GLY A 140 11.43 25.87 -18.94
N THR A 141 10.20 26.26 -19.27
CA THR A 141 9.09 26.24 -18.34
C THR A 141 8.58 24.81 -18.15
N VAL A 142 8.45 24.37 -16.90
CA VAL A 142 7.91 23.05 -16.54
C VAL A 142 6.39 23.14 -16.38
N SER A 143 5.66 22.22 -16.99
CA SER A 143 4.21 22.11 -16.89
C SER A 143 3.80 20.72 -16.43
N TYR A 144 2.77 20.62 -15.57
CA TYR A 144 2.20 19.36 -15.13
C TYR A 144 1.09 18.90 -16.07
N ARG A 145 1.16 17.64 -16.53
CA ARG A 145 0.20 17.01 -17.46
C ARG A 145 -0.47 15.76 -16.87
N GLY A 146 -0.14 15.42 -15.65
CA GLY A 146 -0.73 14.29 -14.95
C GLY A 146 -2.22 14.47 -14.62
N GLY A 147 -2.78 13.52 -13.90
CA GLY A 147 -4.12 13.61 -13.32
C GLY A 147 -4.14 14.43 -12.05
N SER A 148 -5.29 15.03 -11.73
CA SER A 148 -5.49 15.83 -10.51
C SER A 148 -5.98 14.99 -9.31
N GLU A 149 -6.37 13.73 -9.55
CA GLU A 149 -6.94 12.88 -8.51
C GLU A 149 -5.89 11.91 -7.96
N GLU A 150 -5.90 11.75 -6.63
CA GLU A 150 -5.06 10.82 -5.89
C GLU A 150 -5.50 9.37 -6.11
N MET A 151 -4.53 8.47 -6.25
CA MET A 151 -4.83 7.04 -6.30
C MET A 151 -5.10 6.52 -4.89
N THR A 152 -6.23 5.84 -4.71
CA THR A 152 -6.63 5.27 -3.42
C THR A 152 -6.77 3.75 -3.50
N GLN A 153 -6.46 3.06 -2.40
CA GLN A 153 -6.62 1.62 -2.24
C GLN A 153 -7.37 1.32 -0.95
N LYS A 154 -8.37 0.43 -1.04
CA LYS A 154 -9.04 -0.11 0.15
C LYS A 154 -8.13 -1.15 0.82
N VAL A 155 -7.66 -0.86 2.04
CA VAL A 155 -6.68 -1.66 2.78
C VAL A 155 -7.26 -2.45 3.96
N ASP A 156 -8.52 -2.14 4.36
CA ASP A 156 -9.33 -2.90 5.31
C ASP A 156 -10.81 -2.63 5.04
N SER A 157 -11.71 -3.29 5.75
CA SER A 157 -13.19 -3.17 5.60
C SER A 157 -13.68 -1.72 5.61
N ASN A 158 -13.14 -0.90 6.51
CA ASN A 158 -13.54 0.50 6.71
C ASN A 158 -12.40 1.50 6.47
N ARG A 159 -11.30 1.08 5.84
CA ARG A 159 -10.15 1.93 5.60
C ARG A 159 -9.73 1.94 4.13
N SER A 160 -9.77 3.12 3.52
CA SER A 160 -9.11 3.41 2.24
C SER A 160 -7.93 4.35 2.50
N MET A 161 -6.85 4.16 1.77
CA MET A 161 -5.60 4.88 1.92
C MET A 161 -5.18 5.44 0.57
N ILE A 162 -4.61 6.64 0.57
CA ILE A 162 -3.99 7.22 -0.63
C ILE A 162 -2.68 6.47 -0.86
N ILE A 163 -2.52 5.91 -2.05
CA ILE A 163 -1.32 5.14 -2.45
C ILE A 163 -0.52 5.84 -3.53
N GLY A 164 -1.02 6.97 -4.03
CA GLY A 164 -0.39 7.75 -5.09
C GLY A 164 -0.77 9.22 -4.99
N HIS A 165 0.12 10.05 -4.41
CA HIS A 165 0.02 11.50 -4.49
C HIS A 165 0.32 11.97 -5.90
N THR A 166 -0.36 13.03 -6.35
CA THR A 166 -0.11 13.63 -7.66
C THR A 166 1.13 14.53 -7.62
N GLY A 167 1.77 14.71 -8.77
CA GLY A 167 2.89 15.65 -8.88
C GLY A 167 2.51 17.10 -8.57
N GLU A 168 1.25 17.47 -8.83
CA GLU A 168 0.71 18.77 -8.46
C GLU A 168 0.75 18.98 -6.94
N GLN A 169 0.28 18.00 -6.17
CA GLN A 169 0.28 18.07 -4.69
C GLN A 169 1.68 18.10 -4.11
N VAL A 170 2.62 17.36 -4.69
CA VAL A 170 3.98 17.26 -4.16
C VAL A 170 4.83 18.48 -4.53
N PHE A 171 4.78 18.92 -5.80
CA PHE A 171 5.75 19.89 -6.33
C PHE A 171 5.15 21.27 -6.63
N LEU A 172 3.83 21.40 -6.80
CA LEU A 172 3.18 22.63 -7.23
C LEU A 172 2.27 23.25 -6.17
N SER A 173 2.14 22.62 -5.02
CA SER A 173 1.28 23.05 -3.92
C SER A 173 2.09 23.56 -2.73
N SER A 174 1.42 24.30 -1.86
CA SER A 174 1.94 24.72 -0.57
C SER A 174 1.12 24.12 0.57
N THR A 175 1.66 24.11 1.79
CA THR A 175 0.93 23.74 2.99
C THR A 175 -0.23 24.72 3.27
N SER A 176 -1.13 24.35 4.18
CA SER A 176 -2.28 25.19 4.58
C SER A 176 -1.90 26.52 5.21
N ASN A 177 -0.65 26.67 5.68
CA ASN A 177 -0.14 27.91 6.28
C ASN A 177 1.22 28.29 5.68
N PRO A 178 1.27 28.71 4.39
CA PRO A 178 2.52 29.08 3.74
C PRO A 178 3.02 30.43 4.24
N ILE A 179 4.33 30.64 4.10
CA ILE A 179 4.94 31.96 4.30
C ILE A 179 4.43 32.87 3.17
N LYS A 180 3.86 34.00 3.54
CA LYS A 180 3.33 34.98 2.59
C LYS A 180 4.38 36.00 2.16
N GLU A 181 4.09 36.68 1.06
CA GLU A 181 4.84 37.87 0.66
C GLU A 181 4.69 38.99 1.71
N PRO A 182 5.60 40.01 1.74
CA PRO A 182 5.54 41.11 2.70
C PRO A 182 4.25 41.93 2.62
N ASP A 183 3.62 41.96 1.46
CA ASP A 183 2.34 42.65 1.22
C ASP A 183 1.12 41.80 1.65
N GLY A 184 1.35 40.59 2.18
CA GLY A 184 0.31 39.66 2.58
C GLY A 184 -0.26 38.78 1.46
N SER A 185 0.20 38.96 0.22
CA SER A 185 -0.19 38.12 -0.91
C SER A 185 0.39 36.69 -0.79
N PRO A 186 -0.21 35.69 -1.47
CA PRO A 186 0.37 34.34 -1.51
C PRO A 186 1.73 34.34 -2.20
N SER A 187 2.72 33.66 -1.61
CA SER A 187 3.98 33.35 -2.28
C SER A 187 3.78 32.26 -3.33
N GLU A 188 4.73 32.14 -4.26
CA GLU A 188 4.72 31.08 -5.27
C GLU A 188 4.73 29.69 -4.59
N SER A 189 3.87 28.80 -5.05
CA SER A 189 3.75 27.42 -4.56
C SER A 189 4.45 26.41 -5.48
N ASP A 190 4.64 26.76 -6.75
CA ASP A 190 5.30 25.94 -7.76
C ASP A 190 6.81 26.04 -7.59
N ILE A 191 7.44 24.91 -7.21
CA ILE A 191 8.90 24.86 -7.01
C ILE A 191 9.67 25.15 -8.29
N PHE A 192 9.18 24.74 -9.46
CA PHE A 192 9.86 24.97 -10.73
C PHE A 192 9.86 26.45 -11.10
N LYS A 193 8.72 27.13 -10.96
CA LYS A 193 8.65 28.60 -11.14
C LYS A 193 9.50 29.32 -10.11
N THR A 194 9.53 28.84 -8.87
CA THR A 194 10.39 29.36 -7.81
C THR A 194 11.87 29.32 -8.22
N ILE A 195 12.33 28.18 -8.76
CA ILE A 195 13.69 28.06 -9.25
C ILE A 195 13.93 28.96 -10.47
N ASP A 196 12.98 29.06 -11.38
CA ASP A 196 13.09 29.96 -12.55
C ASP A 196 13.23 31.42 -12.15
N MET A 197 12.48 31.89 -11.14
CA MET A 197 12.64 33.22 -10.56
C MET A 197 14.04 33.44 -9.99
N ALA A 198 14.59 32.44 -9.28
CA ALA A 198 15.94 32.52 -8.74
C ALA A 198 17.00 32.59 -9.87
N ILE A 199 16.88 31.73 -10.88
CA ILE A 199 17.77 31.70 -12.02
C ILE A 199 17.72 33.04 -12.78
N GLN A 200 16.53 33.58 -12.99
CA GLN A 200 16.34 34.89 -13.64
C GLN A 200 17.04 36.02 -12.85
N SER A 201 16.81 36.07 -11.54
CA SER A 201 17.49 37.02 -10.67
C SER A 201 19.01 36.90 -10.77
N LEU A 202 19.54 35.69 -10.65
CA LEU A 202 20.99 35.42 -10.66
C LEU A 202 21.67 35.73 -12.00
N LYS A 203 20.97 35.58 -13.12
CA LYS A 203 21.45 35.93 -14.45
C LYS A 203 21.42 37.45 -14.75
N THR A 204 20.77 38.23 -13.90
CA THR A 204 20.78 39.70 -14.05
C THR A 204 22.12 40.25 -13.59
N PRO A 205 22.98 40.83 -14.45
CA PRO A 205 24.29 41.33 -14.05
C PRO A 205 24.15 42.57 -13.16
N PHE A 206 24.99 42.66 -12.14
CA PHE A 206 25.06 43.80 -11.24
C PHE A 206 26.13 44.84 -11.65
N THR A 207 27.11 44.39 -12.41
CA THR A 207 28.15 45.27 -12.93
C THR A 207 27.55 46.26 -13.97
N GLY A 208 27.61 47.54 -13.65
CA GLY A 208 27.04 48.57 -14.49
C GLY A 208 25.49 48.75 -14.43
N ALA A 209 24.79 47.89 -13.64
CA ALA A 209 23.35 48.03 -13.46
C ALA A 209 23.00 49.23 -12.59
N ASP A 210 21.84 49.82 -12.85
CA ASP A 210 21.24 50.86 -12.00
C ASP A 210 20.74 50.25 -10.68
N GLN A 211 20.46 51.10 -9.68
CA GLN A 211 20.02 50.64 -8.36
C GLN A 211 18.69 49.88 -8.45
N LYS A 212 17.76 50.36 -9.31
CA LYS A 212 16.47 49.74 -9.48
C LYS A 212 16.59 48.29 -10.00
N THR A 213 17.40 48.08 -11.02
CA THR A 213 17.63 46.72 -11.57
C THR A 213 18.18 45.77 -10.50
N ARG A 214 19.08 46.25 -9.64
CA ARG A 214 19.61 45.46 -8.52
C ARG A 214 18.54 45.14 -7.48
N ASP A 215 17.74 46.13 -7.09
CA ASP A 215 16.65 46.00 -6.12
C ASP A 215 15.58 45.02 -6.62
N ASP A 216 15.15 45.16 -7.90
CA ASP A 216 14.21 44.25 -8.55
C ASP A 216 14.74 42.80 -8.57
N ALA A 217 16.00 42.59 -8.87
CA ALA A 217 16.62 41.25 -8.85
C ALA A 217 16.72 40.66 -7.43
N LEU A 218 17.05 41.50 -6.43
CA LEU A 218 17.05 41.05 -5.03
C LEU A 218 15.66 40.72 -4.50
N GLU A 219 14.64 41.52 -4.90
CA GLU A 219 13.25 41.22 -4.56
C GLU A 219 12.82 39.88 -5.16
N LEU A 220 13.15 39.59 -6.42
CA LEU A 220 12.84 38.32 -7.08
C LEU A 220 13.54 37.15 -6.40
N LEU A 221 14.79 37.32 -5.96
CA LEU A 221 15.53 36.33 -5.20
C LEU A 221 14.91 36.05 -3.83
N ASN A 222 14.43 37.09 -3.15
CA ASN A 222 13.72 36.96 -1.87
C ASN A 222 12.36 36.24 -2.03
N LYS A 223 11.63 36.49 -3.13
CA LYS A 223 10.42 35.74 -3.50
C LYS A 223 10.74 34.27 -3.72
N ALA A 224 11.79 33.99 -4.48
CA ALA A 224 12.24 32.62 -4.72
C ALA A 224 12.66 31.90 -3.40
N ASN A 225 13.32 32.58 -2.48
CA ASN A 225 13.69 32.01 -1.18
C ASN A 225 12.45 31.64 -0.33
N ARG A 226 11.41 32.50 -0.33
CA ARG A 226 10.13 32.19 0.35
C ARG A 226 9.41 31.00 -0.31
N GLY A 227 9.34 30.98 -1.65
CA GLY A 227 8.78 29.88 -2.41
C GLY A 227 9.50 28.55 -2.17
N ALA A 228 10.83 28.55 -2.18
CA ALA A 228 11.63 27.35 -1.89
C ALA A 228 11.38 26.81 -0.47
N ARG A 229 11.26 27.69 0.53
CA ARG A 229 10.92 27.29 1.90
C ARG A 229 9.51 26.71 2.00
N ASN A 230 8.53 27.29 1.31
CA ASN A 230 7.18 26.77 1.26
C ASN A 230 7.12 25.40 0.56
N ALA A 231 7.85 25.23 -0.54
CA ALA A 231 7.97 23.95 -1.24
C ALA A 231 8.64 22.88 -0.34
N LEU A 232 9.72 23.25 0.37
CA LEU A 232 10.37 22.35 1.32
C LEU A 232 9.40 21.87 2.41
N ASN A 233 8.65 22.81 3.01
CA ASN A 233 7.65 22.48 4.01
C ASN A 233 6.55 21.55 3.47
N ASN A 234 6.09 21.79 2.23
CA ASN A 234 5.07 20.98 1.58
C ASN A 234 5.57 19.57 1.31
N ILE A 235 6.73 19.43 0.65
CA ILE A 235 7.30 18.11 0.30
C ILE A 235 7.63 17.32 1.57
N SER A 236 8.16 17.96 2.62
CA SER A 236 8.41 17.32 3.93
C SER A 236 7.11 16.90 4.64
N SER A 237 6.02 17.66 4.46
CA SER A 237 4.71 17.25 4.96
C SER A 237 4.19 16.00 4.26
N VAL A 238 4.31 15.93 2.94
CA VAL A 238 3.96 14.72 2.15
C VAL A 238 4.83 13.54 2.56
N GLU A 239 6.14 13.73 2.73
CA GLU A 239 7.06 12.70 3.24
C GLU A 239 6.58 12.13 4.58
N SER A 240 6.21 13.01 5.51
CA SER A 240 5.70 12.62 6.83
C SER A 240 4.39 11.84 6.74
N VAL A 241 3.46 12.24 5.86
CA VAL A 241 2.20 11.52 5.63
C VAL A 241 2.47 10.13 5.08
N LEU A 242 3.34 10.00 4.07
CA LEU A 242 3.73 8.70 3.51
C LEU A 242 4.36 7.79 4.58
N GLY A 243 5.22 8.34 5.45
CA GLY A 243 5.81 7.60 6.55
C GLY A 243 4.78 7.11 7.58
N LEU A 244 3.77 7.93 7.91
CA LEU A 244 2.66 7.54 8.79
C LEU A 244 1.79 6.45 8.16
N GLN A 245 1.52 6.54 6.86
CA GLN A 245 0.74 5.54 6.13
C GLN A 245 1.43 4.17 6.11
N LEU A 246 2.76 4.13 5.96
CA LEU A 246 3.52 2.86 6.03
C LEU A 246 3.41 2.21 7.40
N ARG A 247 3.50 2.99 8.49
CA ARG A 247 3.30 2.47 9.85
C ARG A 247 1.88 1.92 10.04
N GLU A 248 0.87 2.66 9.56
CA GLU A 248 -0.52 2.19 9.62
C GLU A 248 -0.71 0.86 8.86
N ILE A 249 -0.06 0.70 7.69
CA ILE A 249 -0.08 -0.58 6.94
C ILE A 249 0.56 -1.71 7.76
N GLU A 250 1.65 -1.44 8.46
CA GLU A 250 2.32 -2.42 9.32
C GLU A 250 1.41 -2.88 10.46
N ASP A 251 0.74 -1.95 11.14
CA ASP A 251 -0.23 -2.23 12.19
C ASP A 251 -1.42 -3.05 11.65
N LEU A 252 -1.96 -2.66 10.49
CA LEU A 252 -3.03 -3.40 9.82
C LEU A 252 -2.59 -4.80 9.37
N ASN A 253 -1.33 -5.00 8.98
CA ASN A 253 -0.79 -6.31 8.64
C ASN A 253 -0.69 -7.21 9.87
N SER A 254 -0.23 -6.68 11.00
CA SER A 254 -0.18 -7.39 12.27
C SER A 254 -1.58 -7.84 12.71
N LEU A 255 -2.55 -6.93 12.67
CA LEU A 255 -3.95 -7.23 12.98
C LEU A 255 -4.54 -8.26 11.99
N GLY A 256 -4.20 -8.16 10.71
CA GLY A 256 -4.62 -9.13 9.68
C GLY A 256 -4.06 -10.54 9.93
N ALA A 257 -2.81 -10.64 10.37
CA ALA A 257 -2.18 -11.91 10.73
C ALA A 257 -2.84 -12.54 11.96
N GLU A 258 -3.14 -11.76 12.99
CA GLU A 258 -3.89 -12.22 14.18
C GLU A 258 -5.29 -12.72 13.82
N ARG A 259 -6.03 -11.98 12.98
CA ARG A 259 -7.34 -12.39 12.46
C ARG A 259 -7.24 -13.70 11.68
N SER A 260 -6.22 -13.87 10.84
CA SER A 260 -6.00 -15.10 10.07
C SER A 260 -5.74 -16.29 10.98
N LEU A 261 -4.92 -16.12 12.03
CA LEU A 261 -4.67 -17.17 13.01
C LEU A 261 -5.95 -17.56 13.78
N ALA A 262 -6.71 -16.57 14.23
CA ALA A 262 -7.98 -16.79 14.92
C ALA A 262 -9.01 -17.51 14.03
N ASN A 263 -9.15 -17.07 12.76
CA ASN A 263 -10.05 -17.69 11.80
C ASN A 263 -9.66 -19.14 11.51
N LYS A 264 -8.38 -19.41 11.28
CA LYS A 264 -7.86 -20.78 11.06
C LYS A 264 -8.08 -21.68 12.26
N SER A 265 -7.79 -21.18 13.48
CA SER A 265 -8.06 -21.93 14.72
C SER A 265 -9.55 -22.23 14.89
N ARG A 266 -10.41 -21.25 14.63
CA ARG A 266 -11.87 -21.45 14.73
C ARG A 266 -12.39 -22.40 13.66
N LEU A 267 -11.88 -22.32 12.44
CA LEU A 267 -12.25 -23.23 11.36
C LEU A 267 -11.84 -24.66 11.70
N SER A 268 -10.63 -24.86 12.21
CA SER A 268 -10.13 -26.16 12.68
C SER A 268 -11.02 -26.75 13.77
N GLN A 269 -11.41 -25.97 14.79
CA GLN A 269 -12.31 -26.43 15.84
C GLN A 269 -13.72 -26.82 15.32
N LEU A 270 -14.18 -26.18 14.25
CA LEU A 270 -15.50 -26.47 13.68
C LEU A 270 -15.49 -27.70 12.76
N VAL A 271 -14.45 -27.82 11.94
CA VAL A 271 -14.46 -28.71 10.77
C VAL A 271 -13.47 -29.87 10.90
N ASP A 272 -12.33 -29.70 11.58
CA ASP A 272 -11.28 -30.71 11.62
C ASP A 272 -11.62 -31.85 12.56
N VAL A 273 -11.01 -33.02 12.28
CA VAL A 273 -11.18 -34.23 13.10
C VAL A 273 -10.25 -34.16 14.31
N GLU A 274 -10.78 -34.56 15.47
CA GLU A 274 -9.93 -34.87 16.64
C GLU A 274 -9.38 -36.29 16.47
N TRP A 275 -8.10 -36.41 16.13
CA TRP A 275 -7.46 -37.63 15.66
C TRP A 275 -7.57 -38.80 16.65
N ASN A 276 -7.39 -38.56 17.96
CA ASN A 276 -7.44 -39.64 18.96
C ASN A 276 -8.83 -40.26 19.04
N SER A 277 -9.84 -39.44 19.09
CA SER A 277 -11.25 -39.87 19.12
C SER A 277 -11.67 -40.53 17.81
N ALA A 278 -11.24 -39.97 16.67
CA ALA A 278 -11.58 -40.51 15.36
C ALA A 278 -10.98 -41.89 15.11
N ILE A 279 -9.72 -42.09 15.46
CA ILE A 279 -9.05 -43.38 15.36
C ILE A 279 -9.73 -44.41 16.25
N SER A 280 -10.04 -44.05 17.51
CA SER A 280 -10.76 -44.94 18.45
C SER A 280 -12.13 -45.32 17.91
N ASN A 281 -12.89 -44.35 17.42
CA ASN A 281 -14.22 -44.57 16.83
C ASN A 281 -14.14 -45.46 15.57
N TYR A 282 -13.14 -45.26 14.73
CA TYR A 282 -12.95 -46.09 13.53
C TYR A 282 -12.75 -47.56 13.87
N TYR A 283 -11.87 -47.87 14.81
CA TYR A 283 -11.64 -49.25 15.26
C TYR A 283 -12.86 -49.86 15.99
N GLN A 284 -13.57 -49.03 16.78
CA GLN A 284 -14.80 -49.47 17.41
C GLN A 284 -15.89 -49.78 16.37
N GLN A 285 -16.09 -48.95 15.34
CA GLN A 285 -17.05 -49.22 14.26
C GLN A 285 -16.64 -50.45 13.43
N GLN A 286 -15.35 -50.67 13.21
CA GLN A 286 -14.84 -51.88 12.57
C GLN A 286 -15.18 -53.13 13.37
N ALA A 287 -14.98 -53.12 14.69
CA ALA A 287 -15.32 -54.23 15.57
C ALA A 287 -16.83 -54.48 15.59
N VAL A 288 -17.66 -53.43 15.65
CA VAL A 288 -19.14 -53.54 15.58
C VAL A 288 -19.57 -54.17 14.25
N LEU A 289 -18.96 -53.78 13.13
CA LEU A 289 -19.24 -54.35 11.82
C LEU A 289 -18.90 -55.84 11.75
N GLN A 290 -17.73 -56.23 12.26
CA GLN A 290 -17.29 -57.66 12.34
C GLN A 290 -18.23 -58.48 13.21
N ALA A 291 -18.62 -57.96 14.40
CA ALA A 291 -19.58 -58.61 15.29
C ALA A 291 -20.97 -58.76 14.61
N SER A 292 -21.43 -57.77 13.90
CA SER A 292 -22.72 -57.79 13.17
C SER A 292 -22.70 -58.86 12.07
N TYR A 293 -21.60 -59.00 11.34
CA TYR A 293 -21.46 -60.08 10.35
C TYR A 293 -21.47 -61.46 11.01
N LYS A 294 -20.76 -61.65 12.11
CA LYS A 294 -20.72 -62.91 12.86
C LYS A 294 -22.11 -63.28 13.37
N THR A 295 -22.80 -62.38 14.04
CA THR A 295 -24.17 -62.62 14.52
C THR A 295 -25.15 -62.98 13.37
N PHE A 296 -25.02 -62.31 12.22
CA PHE A 296 -25.84 -62.62 11.06
C PHE A 296 -25.58 -64.02 10.50
N VAL A 297 -24.33 -64.45 10.43
CA VAL A 297 -23.95 -65.81 10.01
C VAL A 297 -24.46 -66.84 10.99
N ASP A 298 -24.31 -66.61 12.32
CA ASP A 298 -24.78 -67.48 13.37
C ASP A 298 -26.30 -67.65 13.34
N MET A 299 -27.07 -66.54 13.16
CA MET A 299 -28.52 -66.57 13.00
C MET A 299 -28.96 -67.32 11.73
N LYS A 300 -28.27 -67.15 10.59
CA LYS A 300 -28.56 -67.92 9.37
C LYS A 300 -28.30 -69.40 9.55
N GLY A 301 -27.24 -69.77 10.28
CA GLY A 301 -26.94 -71.15 10.61
C GLY A 301 -28.00 -71.83 11.48
N MET A 302 -28.49 -71.12 12.51
CA MET A 302 -29.57 -71.66 13.40
C MET A 302 -30.90 -71.79 12.66
N SER A 303 -31.29 -70.84 11.82
CA SER A 303 -32.56 -70.90 11.06
C SER A 303 -32.61 -72.04 10.06
N LEU A 304 -31.51 -72.47 9.47
CA LEU A 304 -31.44 -73.59 8.52
C LEU A 304 -31.52 -74.97 9.21
N PHE A 305 -31.02 -75.06 10.45
CA PHE A 305 -31.05 -76.34 11.21
C PHE A 305 -32.36 -76.63 11.98
N GLU A 306 -33.15 -75.56 12.31
CA GLU A 306 -34.46 -75.72 12.90
C GLU A 306 -35.58 -76.06 11.90
N ILE A 307 -35.40 -75.78 10.60
CA ILE A 307 -36.43 -76.10 9.57
C ILE A 307 -36.34 -77.57 9.09
N PHE A 308 -35.23 -78.26 9.39
CA PHE A 308 -35.00 -79.66 9.01
C PHE A 308 -35.04 -80.70 10.22
N ARG A 309 -35.68 -80.30 11.35
CA ARG A 309 -36.00 -81.17 12.44
C ARG A 309 -37.53 -81.32 12.63
#